data_37412cb0e7cb8922003a3eaa566cb4a0
#
_entry.id   37412cb0e7cb8922003a3eaa566cb4a0
#
_cell.length_a   1.000
_cell.length_b   1.000
_cell.length_c   1.000
_cell.angle_alpha   90.00
_cell.angle_beta   90.00
_cell.angle_gamma   90.00
#
_symmetry.space_group_name_H-M   'P 1'
#
loop_
_entity.id
_entity.type
_entity.pdbx_description
1 polymer ?
#
loop_
_entity_poly.entity_id
_entity_poly.type
_entity_poly.pdbx_seq_one_letter_code
_entity_poly.pdbx_strand_id
1 'polypeptide(L)'
;RDAASVIFNLPDYHVIDAIDLPLGGRRVIVQADTIGDGCPDCGVVSERVHAWCRQRVRDVPHAGRVEVIVRKPRLVCSERACSRITFTQTTAELPLRARCTTRLRRAILEAVIDHGRPVAGVAEGFGVAWWTTQAVVNAAAVVLPDVDDLHVKHLGVDEHRYRRVRWFRDPEAGWRRVEPWMTTLVNVASGQVLGVVDGRDSAAVEGWLNARSQAWRDRIAVVAIDPSAAFKKAITTSLPHAKISVDPFHLVQLANLCLTRVRQRLVQEHHQRRGRKVDPAWAHRTLLLRGYDTLSARARHRLEEVFASDDPTGELGAAWGVKEGLRLVLKAPTLDAAKAARTRLEGWVNASDTDETTKLWDTLNAWWPAVEVFITSRVTNARTEAANTAIKHIKRTGRGYR
;
A
#
# COMPACT_ATOMS: atom_id res chain seq x y z
N ARG A 1 -8.74 26.19 35.93
CA ARG A 1 -9.70 25.20 35.40
C ARG A 1 -10.15 24.30 36.53
N ASP A 2 -11.44 24.03 36.63
CA ASP A 2 -12.00 23.04 37.54
C ASP A 2 -11.70 21.61 37.11
N ALA A 3 -11.99 20.64 37.98
CA ALA A 3 -11.72 19.22 37.74
C ALA A 3 -12.47 18.68 36.49
N ALA A 4 -13.71 19.12 36.25
CA ALA A 4 -14.49 18.70 35.09
C ALA A 4 -13.86 19.20 33.78
N SER A 5 -13.40 20.45 33.75
CA SER A 5 -12.70 21.04 32.59
C SER A 5 -11.35 20.37 32.34
N VAL A 6 -10.62 19.97 33.40
CA VAL A 6 -9.34 19.25 33.26
C VAL A 6 -9.56 17.85 32.71
N ILE A 7 -10.55 17.13 33.23
CA ILE A 7 -10.88 15.75 32.77
C ILE A 7 -11.43 15.77 31.34
N PHE A 8 -12.35 16.68 31.02
CA PHE A 8 -12.93 16.79 29.69
C PHE A 8 -11.93 17.29 28.66
N ASN A 9 -11.01 18.16 29.06
CA ASN A 9 -9.85 18.66 28.31
C ASN A 9 -10.16 19.08 26.86
N LEU A 10 -11.23 19.86 26.65
CA LEU A 10 -11.49 20.50 25.36
C LEU A 10 -10.64 21.76 25.25
N PRO A 11 -9.73 21.87 24.26
CA PRO A 11 -8.91 23.08 24.07
C PRO A 11 -9.79 24.32 23.90
N ASP A 12 -9.35 25.46 24.45
CA ASP A 12 -10.01 26.77 24.41
C ASP A 12 -11.38 26.85 25.14
N TYR A 13 -11.78 25.79 25.85
CA TYR A 13 -13.07 25.74 26.53
C TYR A 13 -12.97 25.19 27.95
N HIS A 14 -13.86 25.66 28.83
CA HIS A 14 -14.11 25.10 30.14
C HIS A 14 -15.53 24.55 30.23
N VAL A 15 -15.73 23.56 31.09
CA VAL A 15 -17.04 22.94 31.36
C VAL A 15 -17.80 23.85 32.33
N ILE A 16 -19.03 24.22 31.97
CA ILE A 16 -19.93 24.98 32.84
C ILE A 16 -21.05 24.12 33.42
N ASP A 17 -21.35 22.99 32.80
CA ASP A 17 -22.36 22.03 33.29
C ASP A 17 -22.15 20.66 32.65
N ALA A 18 -22.56 19.59 33.36
CA ALA A 18 -22.54 18.22 32.86
C ALA A 18 -23.74 17.45 33.38
N ILE A 19 -24.53 16.86 32.46
CA ILE A 19 -25.80 16.23 32.74
C ILE A 19 -25.79 14.81 32.18
N ASP A 20 -26.15 13.83 33.00
CA ASP A 20 -26.39 12.46 32.52
C ASP A 20 -27.68 12.39 31.71
N LEU A 21 -27.63 11.64 30.60
CA LEU A 21 -28.77 11.44 29.71
C LEU A 21 -29.41 10.07 29.98
N PRO A 22 -30.74 9.94 29.76
CA PRO A 22 -31.53 8.76 30.15
C PRO A 22 -31.07 7.43 29.55
N LEU A 23 -30.27 7.43 28.49
CA LEU A 23 -29.81 6.22 27.79
C LEU A 23 -28.28 5.99 27.91
N GLY A 24 -27.69 6.42 29.02
CA GLY A 24 -26.28 6.18 29.31
C GLY A 24 -25.30 7.06 28.56
N GLY A 25 -25.73 8.21 28.03
CA GLY A 25 -24.88 9.25 27.47
C GLY A 25 -24.75 10.44 28.44
N ARG A 26 -23.83 11.37 28.12
CA ARG A 26 -23.65 12.61 28.85
C ARG A 26 -23.83 13.81 27.94
N ARG A 27 -24.38 14.89 28.49
CA ARG A 27 -24.36 16.20 27.86
C ARG A 27 -23.40 17.06 28.64
N VAL A 28 -22.37 17.57 27.96
CA VAL A 28 -21.40 18.50 28.54
C VAL A 28 -21.61 19.87 27.90
N ILE A 29 -21.84 20.87 28.74
CA ILE A 29 -22.01 22.25 28.29
C ILE A 29 -20.69 22.96 28.54
N VAL A 30 -20.10 23.50 27.48
CA VAL A 30 -18.82 24.18 27.53
C VAL A 30 -18.95 25.65 27.08
N GLN A 31 -18.06 26.49 27.57
CA GLN A 31 -17.95 27.90 27.18
C GLN A 31 -16.48 28.21 26.85
N ALA A 32 -16.25 29.13 25.90
CA ALA A 32 -14.90 29.56 25.56
C ALA A 32 -14.19 30.18 26.77
N ASP A 33 -12.91 29.87 26.95
CA ASP A 33 -12.07 30.41 28.07
C ASP A 33 -11.87 31.91 27.96
N THR A 34 -11.84 32.42 26.74
CA THR A 34 -11.70 33.85 26.45
C THR A 34 -12.88 34.36 25.63
N ILE A 35 -13.30 35.59 25.85
CA ILE A 35 -14.28 36.27 25.03
C ILE A 35 -13.53 37.28 24.14
N GLY A 36 -13.71 37.12 22.85
CA GLY A 36 -13.08 37.98 21.85
C GLY A 36 -12.70 37.22 20.58
N ASP A 37 -12.93 37.83 19.43
CA ASP A 37 -12.55 37.31 18.13
C ASP A 37 -12.47 38.42 17.09
N GLY A 38 -11.73 38.20 16.00
CA GLY A 38 -11.67 39.11 14.87
C GLY A 38 -12.93 39.07 14.01
N CYS A 39 -13.45 40.20 13.62
CA CYS A 39 -14.55 40.25 12.66
C CYS A 39 -14.13 39.58 11.34
N PRO A 40 -14.88 38.60 10.80
CA PRO A 40 -14.48 37.89 9.61
C PRO A 40 -14.43 38.74 8.32
N ASP A 41 -15.01 39.95 8.32
CA ASP A 41 -15.01 40.81 7.16
C ASP A 41 -13.93 41.93 7.23
N CYS A 42 -13.68 42.50 8.41
CA CYS A 42 -12.71 43.60 8.55
C CYS A 42 -11.51 43.26 9.43
N GLY A 43 -11.49 42.09 10.11
CA GLY A 43 -10.40 41.68 10.98
C GLY A 43 -10.34 42.39 12.36
N VAL A 44 -11.12 43.44 12.61
CA VAL A 44 -11.10 44.18 13.88
C VAL A 44 -11.58 43.28 15.00
N VAL A 45 -10.76 43.19 16.06
CA VAL A 45 -11.08 42.36 17.23
C VAL A 45 -12.15 43.06 18.09
N SER A 46 -13.11 42.28 18.56
CA SER A 46 -14.16 42.76 19.47
C SER A 46 -14.38 41.77 20.59
N GLU A 47 -14.58 42.28 21.80
CA GLU A 47 -14.99 41.52 22.99
C GLU A 47 -16.42 41.88 23.42
N ARG A 48 -17.06 42.77 22.68
CA ARG A 48 -18.40 43.30 23.02
C ARG A 48 -19.47 42.27 22.69
N VAL A 49 -20.01 41.63 23.72
CA VAL A 49 -21.05 40.58 23.56
C VAL A 49 -22.39 41.24 23.24
N HIS A 50 -22.98 40.82 22.09
CA HIS A 50 -24.36 41.15 21.73
C HIS A 50 -25.35 40.15 22.30
N ALA A 51 -25.05 38.85 22.20
CA ALA A 51 -25.90 37.76 22.64
C ALA A 51 -25.08 36.49 22.87
N TRP A 52 -25.72 35.50 23.47
CA TRP A 52 -25.16 34.14 23.59
C TRP A 52 -25.94 33.17 22.73
N CYS A 53 -25.24 32.32 21.99
CA CYS A 53 -25.84 31.25 21.24
C CYS A 53 -25.33 29.89 21.74
N ARG A 54 -26.13 28.84 21.52
CA ARG A 54 -25.79 27.46 21.82
C ARG A 54 -25.65 26.70 20.54
N GLN A 55 -24.58 25.91 20.44
CA GLN A 55 -24.34 25.05 19.29
C GLN A 55 -24.07 23.64 19.75
N ARG A 56 -24.79 22.67 19.19
CA ARG A 56 -24.50 21.25 19.39
C ARG A 56 -23.38 20.81 18.44
N VAL A 57 -22.33 20.18 18.98
CA VAL A 57 -21.21 19.66 18.24
C VAL A 57 -20.92 18.21 18.61
N ARG A 58 -20.30 17.48 17.72
CA ARG A 58 -19.77 16.15 17.96
C ARG A 58 -18.35 16.24 18.47
N ASP A 59 -18.01 15.37 19.41
CA ASP A 59 -16.69 15.30 20.01
C ASP A 59 -16.26 13.84 20.23
N VAL A 60 -15.01 13.65 20.62
CA VAL A 60 -14.47 12.34 20.99
C VAL A 60 -15.30 11.75 22.13
N PRO A 61 -15.75 10.49 22.04
CA PRO A 61 -16.41 9.82 23.16
C PRO A 61 -15.53 9.80 24.40
N HIS A 62 -16.10 10.12 25.54
CA HIS A 62 -15.41 10.11 26.83
C HIS A 62 -16.22 9.31 27.84
N ALA A 63 -15.75 8.10 28.19
CA ALA A 63 -16.48 7.16 29.03
C ALA A 63 -17.95 6.92 28.56
N GLY A 64 -18.15 6.75 27.23
CA GLY A 64 -19.44 6.62 26.58
C GLY A 64 -19.77 7.75 25.62
N ARG A 65 -21.01 7.80 25.13
CA ARG A 65 -21.46 8.87 24.21
C ARG A 65 -21.53 10.21 24.91
N VAL A 66 -20.91 11.23 24.30
CA VAL A 66 -20.94 12.61 24.78
C VAL A 66 -21.62 13.50 23.75
N GLU A 67 -22.61 14.28 24.24
CA GLU A 67 -23.22 15.38 23.51
C GLU A 67 -22.61 16.68 24.02
N VAL A 68 -21.95 17.44 23.16
CA VAL A 68 -21.33 18.71 23.54
C VAL A 68 -22.21 19.87 23.08
N ILE A 69 -22.60 20.70 24.02
CA ILE A 69 -23.28 21.99 23.77
C ILE A 69 -22.28 23.09 24.04
N VAL A 70 -21.93 23.82 23.02
CA VAL A 70 -21.01 24.95 23.13
C VAL A 70 -21.82 26.23 23.29
N ARG A 71 -21.57 26.97 24.39
CA ARG A 71 -22.07 28.31 24.61
C ARG A 71 -21.09 29.28 24.02
N LYS A 72 -21.48 30.01 22.98
CA LYS A 72 -20.63 30.94 22.22
C LYS A 72 -21.17 32.37 22.32
N PRO A 73 -20.31 33.39 22.50
CA PRO A 73 -20.75 34.75 22.36
C PRO A 73 -20.94 35.12 20.88
N ARG A 74 -21.98 35.87 20.63
CA ARG A 74 -22.16 36.66 19.41
C ARG A 74 -21.65 38.08 19.70
N LEU A 75 -20.66 38.53 18.99
CA LEU A 75 -19.94 39.76 19.20
C LEU A 75 -20.45 40.88 18.28
N VAL A 76 -20.32 42.10 18.68
CA VAL A 76 -20.62 43.30 17.85
C VAL A 76 -19.33 43.73 17.17
N CYS A 77 -19.37 43.95 15.85
CA CYS A 77 -18.23 44.53 15.15
C CYS A 77 -18.01 45.98 15.62
N SER A 78 -16.79 46.32 16.02
CA SER A 78 -16.44 47.63 16.53
C SER A 78 -16.10 48.64 15.44
N GLU A 79 -15.91 48.17 14.19
CA GLU A 79 -15.58 49.03 13.03
C GLU A 79 -16.86 49.60 12.41
N ARG A 80 -16.98 50.93 12.42
CA ARG A 80 -18.16 51.64 11.91
C ARG A 80 -18.31 51.55 10.39
N ALA A 81 -17.19 51.43 9.67
CA ALA A 81 -17.20 51.29 8.22
C ALA A 81 -17.46 49.84 7.75
N CYS A 82 -17.52 48.88 8.67
CA CYS A 82 -17.77 47.48 8.32
C CYS A 82 -19.27 47.23 8.13
N SER A 83 -19.62 46.55 7.07
CA SER A 83 -21.00 46.15 6.78
C SER A 83 -21.56 45.09 7.76
N ARG A 84 -20.65 44.36 8.45
CA ARG A 84 -21.01 43.35 9.43
C ARG A 84 -21.30 43.95 10.78
N ILE A 85 -22.52 43.78 11.23
CA ILE A 85 -22.95 44.28 12.54
C ILE A 85 -22.54 43.35 13.66
N THR A 86 -22.77 42.02 13.46
CA THR A 86 -22.45 41.04 14.49
C THR A 86 -21.87 39.76 13.87
N PHE A 87 -21.06 39.04 14.64
CA PHE A 87 -20.48 37.76 14.27
C PHE A 87 -20.37 36.83 15.48
N THR A 88 -20.31 35.52 15.23
CA THR A 88 -20.18 34.53 16.32
C THR A 88 -18.71 34.18 16.48
N GLN A 89 -18.23 34.15 17.72
CA GLN A 89 -16.86 33.73 18.02
C GLN A 89 -16.55 32.34 17.53
N THR A 90 -15.35 32.19 16.99
CA THR A 90 -14.74 30.93 16.58
C THR A 90 -13.49 30.67 17.43
N THR A 91 -13.02 29.44 17.45
CA THR A 91 -11.73 29.03 18.02
C THR A 91 -11.05 28.02 17.07
N ALA A 92 -9.77 27.76 17.30
CA ALA A 92 -9.04 26.72 16.57
C ALA A 92 -9.72 25.34 16.70
N GLU A 93 -10.31 25.06 17.88
CA GLU A 93 -11.02 23.80 18.13
C GLU A 93 -12.40 23.75 17.46
N LEU A 94 -13.07 24.90 17.31
CA LEU A 94 -14.37 25.03 16.67
C LEU A 94 -14.42 26.18 15.66
N PRO A 95 -13.84 25.98 14.47
CA PRO A 95 -13.89 26.96 13.39
C PRO A 95 -15.33 27.23 12.91
N LEU A 96 -15.46 28.22 12.04
CA LEU A 96 -16.76 28.64 11.51
C LEU A 96 -17.56 27.46 10.95
N ARG A 97 -18.83 27.34 11.36
CA ARG A 97 -19.77 26.26 10.94
C ARG A 97 -19.32 24.85 11.29
N ALA A 98 -18.32 24.66 12.16
CA ALA A 98 -17.88 23.32 12.56
C ALA A 98 -19.02 22.56 13.25
N ARG A 99 -19.28 21.32 12.81
CA ARG A 99 -20.20 20.38 13.46
C ARG A 99 -19.50 19.35 14.32
N CYS A 100 -18.16 19.28 14.18
CA CYS A 100 -17.28 18.42 14.95
C CYS A 100 -16.10 19.24 15.48
N THR A 101 -15.59 18.88 16.65
CA THR A 101 -14.37 19.45 17.20
C THR A 101 -13.16 19.09 16.33
N THR A 102 -12.12 19.91 16.34
CA THR A 102 -10.87 19.64 15.63
C THR A 102 -10.20 18.39 16.19
N ARG A 103 -10.25 18.17 17.53
CA ARG A 103 -9.73 16.94 18.14
C ARG A 103 -10.44 15.68 17.67
N LEU A 104 -11.77 15.71 17.47
CA LEU A 104 -12.49 14.59 16.90
C LEU A 104 -12.04 14.29 15.47
N ARG A 105 -11.85 15.33 14.65
CA ARG A 105 -11.34 15.16 13.27
C ARG A 105 -9.95 14.53 13.27
N ARG A 106 -9.07 14.95 14.20
CA ARG A 106 -7.73 14.35 14.36
C ARG A 106 -7.81 12.89 14.78
N ALA A 107 -8.63 12.56 15.78
CA ALA A 107 -8.83 11.19 16.22
C ALA A 107 -9.41 10.27 15.11
N ILE A 108 -10.30 10.81 14.27
CA ILE A 108 -10.80 10.10 13.06
C ILE A 108 -9.67 9.81 12.09
N LEU A 109 -8.81 10.79 11.79
CA LEU A 109 -7.67 10.60 10.88
C LEU A 109 -6.70 9.55 11.42
N GLU A 110 -6.29 9.67 12.66
CA GLU A 110 -5.41 8.71 13.33
C GLU A 110 -5.98 7.30 13.28
N ALA A 111 -7.27 7.14 13.60
CA ALA A 111 -7.91 5.83 13.58
C ALA A 111 -7.97 5.21 12.17
N VAL A 112 -8.20 6.01 11.13
CA VAL A 112 -8.29 5.51 9.74
C VAL A 112 -6.91 5.35 9.12
N ILE A 113 -6.03 6.35 9.23
CA ILE A 113 -4.76 6.41 8.50
C ILE A 113 -3.68 5.64 9.26
N ASP A 114 -3.47 5.91 10.55
CA ASP A 114 -2.36 5.34 11.30
C ASP A 114 -2.69 3.94 11.82
N HIS A 115 -3.93 3.71 12.24
CA HIS A 115 -4.37 2.41 12.77
C HIS A 115 -5.10 1.53 11.74
N GLY A 116 -5.28 1.99 10.49
CA GLY A 116 -5.88 1.20 9.41
C GLY A 116 -7.32 0.75 9.67
N ARG A 117 -8.09 1.45 10.54
CA ARG A 117 -9.47 1.08 10.85
C ARG A 117 -10.41 1.44 9.69
N PRO A 118 -11.39 0.60 9.37
CA PRO A 118 -12.37 0.90 8.33
C PRO A 118 -13.21 2.13 8.70
N VAL A 119 -13.49 2.99 7.71
CA VAL A 119 -14.28 4.22 7.87
C VAL A 119 -15.62 3.96 8.58
N ALA A 120 -16.31 2.87 8.24
CA ALA A 120 -17.58 2.49 8.89
C ALA A 120 -17.40 2.19 10.38
N GLY A 121 -16.36 1.43 10.76
CA GLY A 121 -16.09 1.11 12.16
C GLY A 121 -15.62 2.33 12.97
N VAL A 122 -14.91 3.26 12.32
CA VAL A 122 -14.53 4.54 12.95
C VAL A 122 -15.77 5.43 13.15
N ALA A 123 -16.63 5.52 12.14
CA ALA A 123 -17.88 6.28 12.24
C ALA A 123 -18.77 5.77 13.38
N GLU A 124 -18.94 4.45 13.49
CA GLU A 124 -19.68 3.80 14.56
C GLU A 124 -19.05 4.06 15.94
N GLY A 125 -17.74 3.85 16.08
CA GLY A 125 -17.01 4.03 17.33
C GLY A 125 -17.04 5.46 17.86
N PHE A 126 -17.00 6.46 16.97
CA PHE A 126 -17.10 7.88 17.35
C PHE A 126 -18.56 8.41 17.35
N GLY A 127 -19.54 7.62 16.97
CA GLY A 127 -20.95 8.03 16.92
C GLY A 127 -21.23 9.14 15.90
N VAL A 128 -20.50 9.15 14.80
CA VAL A 128 -20.67 10.09 13.67
C VAL A 128 -21.19 9.36 12.44
N ALA A 129 -21.72 10.10 11.47
CA ALA A 129 -22.13 9.52 10.20
C ALA A 129 -20.91 9.09 9.36
N TRP A 130 -21.06 8.03 8.58
CA TRP A 130 -20.03 7.57 7.64
C TRP A 130 -19.47 8.70 6.76
N TRP A 131 -20.37 9.54 6.25
CA TRP A 131 -19.99 10.70 5.43
C TRP A 131 -19.13 11.72 6.16
N THR A 132 -19.32 11.87 7.47
CA THR A 132 -18.49 12.79 8.28
C THR A 132 -17.07 12.27 8.37
N THR A 133 -16.90 10.97 8.64
CA THR A 133 -15.59 10.29 8.68
C THR A 133 -14.90 10.38 7.32
N GLN A 134 -15.62 10.03 6.25
CA GLN A 134 -15.07 10.08 4.89
C GLN A 134 -14.67 11.51 4.47
N ALA A 135 -15.47 12.51 4.81
CA ALA A 135 -15.16 13.91 4.51
C ALA A 135 -13.89 14.40 5.23
N VAL A 136 -13.66 13.93 6.47
CA VAL A 136 -12.42 14.25 7.20
C VAL A 136 -11.20 13.64 6.51
N VAL A 137 -11.31 12.38 6.07
CA VAL A 137 -10.23 11.70 5.33
C VAL A 137 -9.96 12.39 3.98
N ASN A 138 -11.02 12.72 3.25
CA ASN A 138 -10.88 13.42 1.96
C ASN A 138 -10.23 14.80 2.12
N ALA A 139 -10.63 15.56 3.16
CA ALA A 139 -10.04 16.88 3.43
C ALA A 139 -8.53 16.79 3.75
N ALA A 140 -8.10 15.73 4.45
CA ALA A 140 -6.69 15.48 4.69
C ALA A 140 -5.92 15.11 3.41
N ALA A 141 -6.58 14.38 2.49
CA ALA A 141 -5.95 14.00 1.23
C ALA A 141 -5.67 15.20 0.30
N VAL A 142 -6.47 16.26 0.38
CA VAL A 142 -6.29 17.49 -0.45
C VAL A 142 -5.00 18.24 -0.14
N VAL A 143 -4.45 18.08 1.07
CA VAL A 143 -3.20 18.76 1.48
C VAL A 143 -1.94 17.92 1.18
N LEU A 144 -2.08 16.75 0.55
CA LEU A 144 -0.91 15.98 0.09
C LEU A 144 -0.21 16.76 -1.04
N PRO A 145 1.14 16.74 -1.06
CA PRO A 145 1.89 17.40 -2.13
C PRO A 145 1.58 16.78 -3.49
N ASP A 146 1.67 17.59 -4.54
CA ASP A 146 1.61 17.05 -5.91
C ASP A 146 2.76 16.06 -6.12
N VAL A 147 2.51 15.03 -6.93
CA VAL A 147 3.53 14.01 -7.23
C VAL A 147 4.76 14.64 -7.88
N ASP A 148 4.56 15.67 -8.69
CA ASP A 148 5.64 16.36 -9.39
C ASP A 148 6.55 17.17 -8.46
N ASP A 149 6.07 17.55 -7.27
CA ASP A 149 6.86 18.20 -6.22
C ASP A 149 7.73 17.20 -5.43
N LEU A 150 7.41 15.90 -5.52
CA LEU A 150 8.15 14.87 -4.79
C LEU A 150 9.47 14.53 -5.45
N HIS A 151 10.52 14.39 -4.64
CA HIS A 151 11.82 13.93 -5.13
C HIS A 151 11.85 12.40 -5.23
N VAL A 152 11.68 11.87 -6.45
CA VAL A 152 11.69 10.44 -6.73
C VAL A 152 12.89 10.10 -7.60
N LYS A 153 13.83 9.31 -7.08
CA LYS A 153 15.00 8.80 -7.81
C LYS A 153 14.80 7.34 -8.25
N HIS A 154 14.10 6.57 -7.43
CA HIS A 154 13.85 5.16 -7.68
C HIS A 154 12.34 4.93 -7.66
N LEU A 155 11.81 4.48 -8.79
CA LEU A 155 10.39 4.19 -8.99
C LEU A 155 10.16 2.68 -8.94
N GLY A 156 9.13 2.23 -8.22
CA GLY A 156 8.64 0.85 -8.25
C GLY A 156 7.33 0.78 -9.01
N VAL A 157 7.17 -0.22 -9.86
CA VAL A 157 5.93 -0.46 -10.63
C VAL A 157 5.57 -1.93 -10.51
N ASP A 158 4.35 -2.21 -10.03
CA ASP A 158 3.85 -3.57 -9.87
C ASP A 158 2.33 -3.61 -10.06
N GLU A 159 1.83 -4.73 -10.56
CA GLU A 159 0.41 -4.92 -10.74
C GLU A 159 -0.20 -5.73 -9.60
N HIS A 160 -1.45 -5.44 -9.31
CA HIS A 160 -2.26 -6.26 -8.44
C HIS A 160 -3.72 -6.33 -8.91
N ARG A 161 -4.36 -7.44 -8.59
CA ARG A 161 -5.77 -7.60 -8.89
C ARG A 161 -6.61 -7.01 -7.77
N TYR A 162 -7.23 -5.87 -8.05
CA TYR A 162 -8.00 -5.13 -7.06
C TYR A 162 -9.33 -5.78 -6.72
N ARG A 163 -10.00 -6.43 -7.70
CA ARG A 163 -11.30 -7.10 -7.53
C ARG A 163 -11.22 -8.55 -8.00
N ARG A 164 -12.24 -9.33 -7.66
CA ARG A 164 -12.40 -10.67 -8.21
C ARG A 164 -12.67 -10.62 -9.70
N VAL A 165 -12.26 -11.66 -10.43
CA VAL A 165 -12.65 -11.87 -11.83
C VAL A 165 -14.16 -11.82 -11.93
N ARG A 166 -14.65 -11.11 -12.92
CA ARG A 166 -16.07 -11.00 -13.24
C ARG A 166 -16.30 -11.49 -14.66
N TRP A 167 -17.45 -12.05 -14.87
CA TRP A 167 -17.92 -12.46 -16.17
C TRP A 167 -19.10 -11.56 -16.55
N PHE A 168 -19.04 -10.96 -17.71
CA PHE A 168 -20.11 -10.17 -18.28
C PHE A 168 -20.61 -10.84 -19.56
N ARG A 169 -21.92 -10.85 -19.76
CA ARG A 169 -22.51 -11.32 -21.00
C ARG A 169 -22.53 -10.15 -21.99
N ASP A 170 -21.73 -10.30 -23.02
CA ASP A 170 -21.76 -9.40 -24.18
C ASP A 170 -22.83 -9.93 -25.16
N PRO A 171 -23.73 -9.06 -25.71
CA PRO A 171 -24.77 -9.50 -26.62
C PRO A 171 -24.25 -10.16 -27.89
N GLU A 172 -23.08 -9.76 -28.40
CA GLU A 172 -22.49 -10.23 -29.65
C GLU A 172 -21.38 -11.26 -29.42
N ALA A 173 -20.49 -11.03 -28.46
CA ALA A 173 -19.30 -11.85 -28.18
C ALA A 173 -19.51 -12.94 -27.12
N GLY A 174 -20.71 -13.03 -26.50
CA GLY A 174 -20.99 -14.01 -25.46
C GLY A 174 -20.38 -13.68 -24.09
N TRP A 175 -19.88 -14.66 -23.35
CA TRP A 175 -19.33 -14.42 -22.02
C TRP A 175 -17.91 -13.85 -22.07
N ARG A 176 -17.74 -12.59 -21.61
CA ARG A 176 -16.45 -11.90 -21.50
C ARG A 176 -15.93 -11.97 -20.06
N ARG A 177 -14.71 -12.48 -19.91
CA ARG A 177 -13.97 -12.47 -18.64
C ARG A 177 -13.27 -11.14 -18.46
N VAL A 178 -13.53 -10.45 -17.33
CA VAL A 178 -12.88 -9.20 -16.96
C VAL A 178 -12.07 -9.40 -15.69
N GLU A 179 -10.78 -9.18 -15.79
CA GLU A 179 -9.85 -9.18 -14.67
C GLU A 179 -9.50 -7.73 -14.31
N PRO A 180 -9.97 -7.23 -13.17
CA PRO A 180 -9.72 -5.84 -12.76
C PRO A 180 -8.31 -5.71 -12.18
N TRP A 181 -7.33 -5.66 -13.05
CA TRP A 181 -5.95 -5.36 -12.72
C TRP A 181 -5.77 -3.85 -12.51
N MET A 182 -4.91 -3.51 -11.57
CA MET A 182 -4.44 -2.15 -11.33
C MET A 182 -2.92 -2.19 -11.19
N THR A 183 -2.27 -1.13 -11.63
CA THR A 183 -0.82 -0.96 -11.48
C THR A 183 -0.57 0.14 -10.45
N THR A 184 0.28 -0.15 -9.48
CA THR A 184 0.68 0.77 -8.43
C THR A 184 2.09 1.29 -8.72
N LEU A 185 2.26 2.61 -8.58
CA LEU A 185 3.54 3.29 -8.72
C LEU A 185 3.97 3.83 -7.36
N VAL A 186 5.20 3.55 -6.95
CA VAL A 186 5.70 3.80 -5.58
C VAL A 186 7.08 4.45 -5.62
N ASN A 187 7.31 5.42 -4.76
CA ASN A 187 8.67 5.86 -4.45
C ASN A 187 9.37 4.77 -3.63
N VAL A 188 10.32 4.06 -4.24
CA VAL A 188 11.02 2.95 -3.57
C VAL A 188 11.82 3.42 -2.35
N ALA A 189 12.29 4.67 -2.31
CA ALA A 189 13.05 5.18 -1.18
C ALA A 189 12.20 5.39 0.09
N SER A 190 10.97 5.92 -0.06
CA SER A 190 10.05 6.21 1.06
C SER A 190 8.98 5.14 1.27
N GLY A 191 8.61 4.39 0.25
CA GLY A 191 7.43 3.51 0.24
C GLY A 191 6.12 4.25 -0.08
N GLN A 192 6.17 5.55 -0.39
CA GLN A 192 5.00 6.36 -0.70
C GLN A 192 4.37 5.93 -2.02
N VAL A 193 3.07 5.67 -2.02
CA VAL A 193 2.28 5.45 -3.23
C VAL A 193 2.15 6.78 -3.97
N LEU A 194 2.59 6.80 -5.22
CA LEU A 194 2.56 7.98 -6.10
C LEU A 194 1.32 7.97 -6.99
N GLY A 195 0.85 6.79 -7.35
CA GLY A 195 -0.33 6.62 -8.17
C GLY A 195 -0.78 5.17 -8.26
N VAL A 196 -2.04 5.02 -8.59
CA VAL A 196 -2.66 3.73 -8.92
C VAL A 196 -3.45 3.94 -10.20
N VAL A 197 -3.16 3.15 -11.22
CA VAL A 197 -3.82 3.23 -12.53
C VAL A 197 -4.55 1.94 -12.87
N ASP A 198 -5.63 2.04 -13.62
CA ASP A 198 -6.37 0.89 -14.10
C ASP A 198 -5.58 0.15 -15.19
N GLY A 199 -5.60 -1.17 -15.13
CA GLY A 199 -4.93 -2.01 -16.10
C GLY A 199 -3.53 -2.47 -15.65
N ARG A 200 -2.91 -3.29 -16.50
CA ARG A 200 -1.53 -3.80 -16.37
C ARG A 200 -0.79 -3.76 -17.70
N ASP A 201 -1.30 -3.00 -18.65
CA ASP A 201 -0.69 -2.83 -19.96
C ASP A 201 0.30 -1.65 -19.99
N SER A 202 1.02 -1.54 -21.08
CA SER A 202 1.98 -0.45 -21.24
C SER A 202 1.30 0.91 -21.32
N ALA A 203 0.11 1.01 -21.92
CA ALA A 203 -0.57 2.27 -22.17
C ALA A 203 -0.99 2.96 -20.85
N ALA A 204 -1.49 2.19 -19.86
CA ALA A 204 -1.85 2.71 -18.55
C ALA A 204 -0.65 3.34 -17.82
N VAL A 205 0.50 2.66 -17.83
CA VAL A 205 1.73 3.15 -17.21
C VAL A 205 2.33 4.33 -17.97
N GLU A 206 2.37 4.25 -19.30
CA GLU A 206 2.83 5.34 -20.18
C GLU A 206 1.96 6.60 -19.99
N GLY A 207 0.63 6.46 -19.96
CA GLY A 207 -0.28 7.57 -19.72
C GLY A 207 -0.02 8.28 -18.39
N TRP A 208 0.20 7.52 -17.31
CA TRP A 208 0.52 8.10 -16.01
C TRP A 208 1.89 8.79 -16.01
N LEU A 209 2.92 8.18 -16.55
CA LEU A 209 4.26 8.75 -16.63
C LEU A 209 4.29 10.03 -17.48
N ASN A 210 3.61 10.02 -18.64
CA ASN A 210 3.56 11.17 -19.55
C ASN A 210 2.74 12.34 -19.00
N ALA A 211 1.87 12.10 -18.02
CA ALA A 211 1.19 13.14 -17.27
C ALA A 211 2.07 13.85 -16.23
N ARG A 212 3.28 13.35 -15.95
CA ARG A 212 4.26 13.99 -15.07
C ARG A 212 5.07 15.02 -15.82
N SER A 213 5.57 16.04 -15.11
CA SER A 213 6.46 17.04 -15.70
C SER A 213 7.76 16.40 -16.20
N GLN A 214 8.36 16.99 -17.23
CA GLN A 214 9.64 16.51 -17.75
C GLN A 214 10.71 16.52 -16.65
N ALA A 215 10.77 17.59 -15.85
CA ALA A 215 11.71 17.71 -14.74
C ALA A 215 11.56 16.62 -13.68
N TRP A 216 10.33 16.14 -13.44
CA TRP A 216 10.09 15.00 -12.55
C TRP A 216 10.58 13.69 -13.17
N ARG A 217 10.25 13.45 -14.44
CA ARG A 217 10.68 12.25 -15.17
C ARG A 217 12.19 12.15 -15.25
N ASP A 218 12.90 13.24 -15.52
CA ASP A 218 14.35 13.28 -15.66
C ASP A 218 15.11 12.91 -14.36
N ARG A 219 14.46 13.04 -13.20
CA ARG A 219 15.02 12.64 -11.91
C ARG A 219 15.01 11.13 -11.66
N ILE A 220 14.20 10.36 -12.40
CA ILE A 220 14.09 8.91 -12.22
C ILE A 220 15.34 8.23 -12.78
N ALA A 221 16.18 7.69 -11.90
CA ALA A 221 17.40 7.00 -12.30
C ALA A 221 17.19 5.49 -12.51
N VAL A 222 16.36 4.85 -11.67
CA VAL A 222 16.12 3.40 -11.72
C VAL A 222 14.63 3.13 -11.53
N VAL A 223 14.08 2.22 -12.34
CA VAL A 223 12.73 1.70 -12.18
C VAL A 223 12.78 0.21 -11.87
N ALA A 224 12.22 -0.19 -10.70
CA ALA A 224 12.09 -1.58 -10.31
C ALA A 224 10.76 -2.15 -10.82
N ILE A 225 10.82 -3.28 -11.52
CA ILE A 225 9.65 -3.99 -12.06
C ILE A 225 9.80 -5.49 -11.94
N ASP A 226 8.67 -6.18 -12.02
CA ASP A 226 8.65 -7.61 -12.32
C ASP A 226 9.08 -7.88 -13.77
N PRO A 227 9.43 -9.12 -14.13
CA PRO A 227 9.73 -9.49 -15.51
C PRO A 227 8.50 -9.36 -16.42
N SER A 228 8.08 -8.12 -16.71
CA SER A 228 6.92 -7.76 -17.53
C SER A 228 7.35 -7.01 -18.79
N ALA A 229 7.06 -7.57 -19.96
CA ALA A 229 7.35 -6.92 -21.24
C ALA A 229 6.54 -5.62 -21.42
N ALA A 230 5.32 -5.56 -20.88
CA ALA A 230 4.47 -4.36 -20.93
C ALA A 230 5.08 -3.21 -20.14
N PHE A 231 5.54 -3.47 -18.90
CA PHE A 231 6.20 -2.46 -18.08
C PHE A 231 7.55 -2.05 -18.66
N LYS A 232 8.35 -3.01 -19.15
CA LYS A 232 9.61 -2.71 -19.83
C LYS A 232 9.38 -1.75 -21.00
N LYS A 233 8.36 -2.02 -21.85
CA LYS A 233 8.00 -1.14 -22.97
C LYS A 233 7.63 0.26 -22.46
N ALA A 234 6.71 0.38 -21.51
CA ALA A 234 6.26 1.66 -20.97
C ALA A 234 7.42 2.52 -20.44
N ILE A 235 8.31 1.90 -19.67
CA ILE A 235 9.47 2.59 -19.09
C ILE A 235 10.46 3.03 -20.19
N THR A 236 10.79 2.14 -21.13
CA THR A 236 11.70 2.48 -22.22
C THR A 236 11.16 3.61 -23.09
N THR A 237 9.83 3.67 -23.29
CA THR A 237 9.18 4.74 -24.06
C THR A 237 9.13 6.07 -23.30
N SER A 238 8.72 6.04 -22.03
CA SER A 238 8.45 7.27 -21.26
C SER A 238 9.64 7.79 -20.47
N LEU A 239 10.61 6.91 -20.14
CA LEU A 239 11.82 7.19 -19.34
C LEU A 239 13.05 6.56 -20.00
N PRO A 240 13.44 6.94 -21.23
CA PRO A 240 14.48 6.25 -22.01
C PRO A 240 15.88 6.29 -21.34
N HIS A 241 16.14 7.24 -20.45
CA HIS A 241 17.38 7.39 -19.70
C HIS A 241 17.42 6.53 -18.42
N ALA A 242 16.25 6.11 -17.90
CA ALA A 242 16.17 5.37 -16.65
C ALA A 242 16.59 3.90 -16.84
N LYS A 243 17.33 3.37 -15.88
CA LYS A 243 17.72 1.96 -15.87
C LYS A 243 16.60 1.11 -15.28
N ILE A 244 16.36 -0.05 -15.85
CA ILE A 244 15.38 -1.00 -15.34
C ILE A 244 16.09 -1.99 -14.41
N SER A 245 15.56 -2.15 -13.19
CA SER A 245 15.95 -3.18 -12.22
C SER A 245 14.85 -4.23 -12.15
N VAL A 246 15.21 -5.51 -12.28
CA VAL A 246 14.25 -6.60 -12.15
C VAL A 246 14.15 -7.05 -10.70
N ASP A 247 12.93 -7.36 -10.23
CA ASP A 247 12.77 -7.92 -8.90
C ASP A 247 13.33 -9.35 -8.81
N PRO A 248 14.32 -9.60 -7.92
CA PRO A 248 14.95 -10.91 -7.78
C PRO A 248 14.00 -11.97 -7.25
N PHE A 249 12.98 -11.61 -6.47
CA PHE A 249 12.00 -12.56 -5.95
C PHE A 249 11.24 -13.25 -7.08
N HIS A 250 10.83 -12.51 -8.10
CA HIS A 250 10.13 -13.06 -9.26
C HIS A 250 11.00 -14.00 -10.10
N LEU A 251 12.31 -13.73 -10.22
CA LEU A 251 13.24 -14.67 -10.87
C LEU A 251 13.39 -15.96 -10.06
N VAL A 252 13.51 -15.87 -8.73
CA VAL A 252 13.52 -17.06 -7.86
C VAL A 252 12.19 -17.83 -7.96
N GLN A 253 11.06 -17.13 -8.06
CA GLN A 253 9.76 -17.75 -8.26
C GLN A 253 9.68 -18.52 -9.59
N LEU A 254 10.23 -17.97 -10.67
CA LEU A 254 10.33 -18.69 -11.96
C LEU A 254 11.20 -19.94 -11.85
N ALA A 255 12.32 -19.89 -11.12
CA ALA A 255 13.16 -21.06 -10.85
C ALA A 255 12.42 -22.12 -10.01
N ASN A 256 11.66 -21.70 -9.02
CA ASN A 256 10.81 -22.60 -8.23
C ASN A 256 9.70 -23.24 -9.08
N LEU A 257 9.13 -22.50 -10.03
CA LEU A 257 8.14 -23.02 -10.99
C LEU A 257 8.78 -24.02 -11.95
N CYS A 258 9.96 -23.71 -12.49
CA CYS A 258 10.75 -24.63 -13.31
C CYS A 258 10.95 -25.98 -12.59
N LEU A 259 11.52 -25.95 -11.39
CA LEU A 259 11.74 -27.14 -10.56
C LEU A 259 10.43 -27.91 -10.26
N THR A 260 9.34 -27.19 -10.01
CA THR A 260 8.03 -27.80 -9.80
C THR A 260 7.52 -28.53 -11.04
N ARG A 261 7.73 -27.99 -12.24
CA ARG A 261 7.35 -28.59 -13.51
C ARG A 261 8.15 -29.86 -13.78
N VAL A 262 9.48 -29.82 -13.63
CA VAL A 262 10.35 -31.00 -13.74
C VAL A 262 9.88 -32.10 -12.79
N ARG A 263 9.68 -31.80 -11.51
CA ARG A 263 9.16 -32.76 -10.53
C ARG A 263 7.80 -33.33 -10.94
N GLN A 264 6.88 -32.51 -11.44
CA GLN A 264 5.55 -32.99 -11.86
C GLN A 264 5.61 -33.86 -13.10
N ARG A 265 6.48 -33.54 -14.06
CA ARG A 265 6.71 -34.33 -15.26
C ARG A 265 7.28 -35.69 -14.90
N LEU A 266 8.37 -35.76 -14.14
CA LEU A 266 9.01 -36.99 -13.70
C LEU A 266 8.06 -37.91 -12.94
N VAL A 267 7.28 -37.35 -12.00
CA VAL A 267 6.26 -38.16 -11.30
C VAL A 267 5.20 -38.71 -12.23
N GLN A 268 4.77 -37.96 -13.25
CA GLN A 268 3.82 -38.44 -14.23
C GLN A 268 4.43 -39.53 -15.13
N GLU A 269 5.68 -39.39 -15.54
CA GLU A 269 6.40 -40.34 -16.37
C GLU A 269 6.64 -41.67 -15.63
N HIS A 270 7.08 -41.60 -14.36
CA HIS A 270 7.42 -42.79 -13.58
C HIS A 270 6.21 -43.52 -12.99
N HIS A 271 5.22 -42.73 -12.50
CA HIS A 271 4.08 -43.32 -11.78
C HIS A 271 2.77 -43.33 -12.58
N GLN A 272 2.74 -42.72 -13.78
CA GLN A 272 1.54 -42.54 -14.61
C GLN A 272 0.34 -41.94 -13.85
N ARG A 273 0.63 -41.15 -12.79
CA ARG A 273 -0.36 -40.53 -11.91
C ARG A 273 0.22 -39.27 -11.26
N ARG A 274 -0.64 -38.48 -10.64
CA ARG A 274 -0.20 -37.37 -9.77
C ARG A 274 0.54 -37.88 -8.54
N GLY A 275 1.50 -37.11 -8.05
CA GLY A 275 2.25 -37.41 -6.83
C GLY A 275 1.34 -37.53 -5.60
N ARG A 276 1.69 -38.46 -4.72
CA ARG A 276 0.98 -38.80 -3.47
C ARG A 276 1.92 -38.63 -2.26
N LYS A 277 1.35 -38.65 -1.05
CA LYS A 277 2.11 -38.52 0.21
C LYS A 277 3.22 -39.59 0.39
N VAL A 278 3.06 -40.74 -0.25
CA VAL A 278 4.03 -41.84 -0.21
C VAL A 278 5.23 -41.60 -1.13
N ASP A 279 5.13 -40.68 -2.08
CA ASP A 279 6.20 -40.38 -3.03
C ASP A 279 7.12 -39.30 -2.39
N PRO A 280 8.41 -39.57 -2.14
CA PRO A 280 9.32 -38.63 -1.47
C PRO A 280 9.39 -37.25 -2.11
N ALA A 281 9.46 -37.14 -3.45
CA ALA A 281 9.48 -35.89 -4.18
C ALA A 281 8.20 -35.06 -4.01
N TRP A 282 7.05 -35.71 -3.82
CA TRP A 282 5.80 -35.02 -3.51
C TRP A 282 5.70 -34.66 -2.02
N ALA A 283 6.07 -35.57 -1.14
CA ALA A 283 6.03 -35.37 0.32
C ALA A 283 6.93 -34.21 0.74
N HIS A 284 8.12 -34.10 0.14
CA HIS A 284 9.12 -33.09 0.45
C HIS A 284 9.20 -31.92 -0.57
N ARG A 285 8.16 -31.74 -1.40
CA ARG A 285 8.11 -30.69 -2.44
C ARG A 285 8.41 -29.29 -1.95
N THR A 286 8.08 -28.95 -0.71
CA THR A 286 8.36 -27.62 -0.14
C THR A 286 9.83 -27.46 0.25
N LEU A 287 10.56 -28.56 0.55
CA LEU A 287 12.00 -28.52 0.80
C LEU A 287 12.78 -28.23 -0.47
N LEU A 288 12.34 -28.76 -1.61
CA LEU A 288 12.92 -28.49 -2.93
C LEU A 288 12.92 -27.01 -3.27
N LEU A 289 11.89 -26.24 -2.82
CA LEU A 289 11.75 -24.80 -3.10
C LEU A 289 12.57 -23.94 -2.16
N ARG A 290 13.01 -24.45 -1.01
CA ARG A 290 13.84 -23.70 -0.07
C ARG A 290 15.28 -23.58 -0.57
N GLY A 291 15.97 -22.52 -0.11
CA GLY A 291 17.38 -22.37 -0.41
C GLY A 291 18.24 -23.31 0.43
N TYR A 292 19.27 -23.91 -0.17
CA TYR A 292 20.16 -24.86 0.48
C TYR A 292 20.77 -24.30 1.79
N ASP A 293 21.15 -23.03 1.75
CA ASP A 293 21.73 -22.29 2.89
C ASP A 293 20.77 -22.16 4.09
N THR A 294 19.47 -22.32 3.87
CA THR A 294 18.43 -22.22 4.91
C THR A 294 17.97 -23.60 5.44
N LEU A 295 18.52 -24.68 4.92
CA LEU A 295 18.13 -26.03 5.30
C LEU A 295 18.93 -26.53 6.52
N SER A 296 18.23 -27.12 7.48
CA SER A 296 18.86 -27.89 8.56
C SER A 296 19.50 -29.19 8.00
N ALA A 297 20.44 -29.79 8.75
CA ALA A 297 21.05 -31.08 8.37
C ALA A 297 20.00 -32.16 8.09
N ARG A 298 18.95 -32.27 8.91
CA ARG A 298 17.84 -33.20 8.71
C ARG A 298 17.07 -32.92 7.40
N ALA A 299 16.90 -31.64 7.03
CA ALA A 299 16.21 -31.27 5.79
C ALA A 299 17.08 -31.58 4.55
N ARG A 300 18.39 -31.42 4.65
CA ARG A 300 19.33 -31.81 3.58
C ARG A 300 19.31 -33.31 3.35
N HIS A 301 19.40 -34.12 4.40
CA HIS A 301 19.30 -35.57 4.31
C HIS A 301 18.00 -36.02 3.62
N ARG A 302 16.86 -35.40 3.95
CA ARG A 302 15.59 -35.68 3.25
C ARG A 302 15.60 -35.30 1.77
N LEU A 303 16.33 -34.28 1.36
CA LEU A 303 16.51 -33.95 -0.06
C LEU A 303 17.38 -35.02 -0.76
N GLU A 304 18.42 -35.51 -0.11
CA GLU A 304 19.24 -36.60 -0.62
C GLU A 304 18.39 -37.87 -0.83
N GLU A 305 17.51 -38.20 0.13
CA GLU A 305 16.54 -39.30 -0.01
C GLU A 305 15.60 -39.10 -1.22
N VAL A 306 15.12 -37.84 -1.45
CA VAL A 306 14.27 -37.52 -2.61
C VAL A 306 15.01 -37.78 -3.92
N PHE A 307 16.25 -37.32 -4.04
CA PHE A 307 17.03 -37.52 -5.27
C PHE A 307 17.40 -38.99 -5.46
N ALA A 308 17.67 -39.71 -4.38
CA ALA A 308 17.98 -41.15 -4.48
C ALA A 308 16.78 -42.04 -4.89
N SER A 309 15.56 -41.66 -4.47
CA SER A 309 14.37 -42.49 -4.68
C SER A 309 13.51 -42.09 -5.87
N ASP A 310 13.34 -40.81 -6.15
CA ASP A 310 12.38 -40.29 -7.12
C ASP A 310 13.05 -39.54 -8.29
N ASP A 311 14.35 -39.65 -8.46
CA ASP A 311 15.12 -38.99 -9.52
C ASP A 311 16.09 -39.94 -10.21
N PRO A 312 15.60 -41.01 -10.82
CA PRO A 312 16.47 -42.04 -11.48
C PRO A 312 17.26 -41.49 -12.67
N THR A 313 16.79 -40.40 -13.29
CA THR A 313 17.48 -39.73 -14.42
C THR A 313 18.42 -38.63 -13.99
N GLY A 314 18.35 -38.18 -12.73
CA GLY A 314 19.13 -37.07 -12.21
C GLY A 314 18.60 -35.68 -12.63
N GLU A 315 17.50 -35.62 -13.38
CA GLU A 315 16.93 -34.36 -13.89
C GLU A 315 16.39 -33.45 -12.77
N LEU A 316 15.79 -34.02 -11.72
CA LEU A 316 15.25 -33.27 -10.60
C LEU A 316 16.39 -32.61 -9.81
N GLY A 317 17.47 -33.35 -9.55
CA GLY A 317 18.69 -32.86 -8.91
C GLY A 317 19.38 -31.76 -9.73
N ALA A 318 19.47 -31.96 -11.05
CA ALA A 318 20.02 -30.97 -11.97
C ALA A 318 19.19 -29.67 -11.99
N ALA A 319 17.87 -29.77 -12.12
CA ALA A 319 16.97 -28.61 -12.05
C ALA A 319 17.02 -27.88 -10.68
N TRP A 320 17.18 -28.64 -9.58
CA TRP A 320 17.40 -28.06 -8.27
C TRP A 320 18.74 -27.33 -8.20
N GLY A 321 19.82 -27.86 -8.79
CA GLY A 321 21.12 -27.19 -8.95
C GLY A 321 21.00 -25.88 -9.74
N VAL A 322 20.26 -25.87 -10.84
CA VAL A 322 19.97 -24.68 -11.66
C VAL A 322 19.26 -23.61 -10.81
N LYS A 323 18.25 -23.99 -10.00
CA LYS A 323 17.56 -23.06 -9.08
C LYS A 323 18.55 -22.47 -8.07
N GLU A 324 19.39 -23.26 -7.43
CA GLU A 324 20.39 -22.79 -6.48
C GLU A 324 21.44 -21.90 -7.17
N GLY A 325 21.88 -22.24 -8.39
CA GLY A 325 22.77 -21.44 -9.20
C GLY A 325 22.22 -20.05 -9.48
N LEU A 326 20.92 -19.96 -9.86
CA LEU A 326 20.26 -18.66 -10.01
C LEU A 326 20.24 -17.85 -8.72
N ARG A 327 19.96 -18.49 -7.58
CA ARG A 327 20.02 -17.82 -6.28
C ARG A 327 21.43 -17.27 -5.97
N LEU A 328 22.48 -18.00 -6.32
CA LEU A 328 23.86 -17.52 -6.16
C LEU A 328 24.17 -16.31 -7.05
N VAL A 329 23.68 -16.30 -8.30
CA VAL A 329 23.78 -15.15 -9.20
C VAL A 329 23.15 -13.91 -8.56
N LEU A 330 21.92 -14.04 -8.07
CA LEU A 330 21.17 -12.92 -7.48
C LEU A 330 21.73 -12.44 -6.14
N LYS A 331 22.38 -13.31 -5.38
CA LYS A 331 23.04 -12.99 -4.11
C LYS A 331 24.48 -12.45 -4.28
N ALA A 332 25.02 -12.46 -5.48
CA ALA A 332 26.39 -12.04 -5.73
C ALA A 332 26.65 -10.61 -5.23
N PRO A 333 27.75 -10.35 -4.50
CA PRO A 333 28.03 -9.04 -3.93
C PRO A 333 28.45 -8.01 -4.97
N THR A 334 29.04 -8.45 -6.08
CA THR A 334 29.52 -7.60 -7.17
C THR A 334 29.05 -8.11 -8.52
N LEU A 335 29.09 -7.25 -9.54
CA LEU A 335 28.73 -7.62 -10.91
C LEU A 335 29.65 -8.72 -11.46
N ASP A 336 30.95 -8.66 -11.18
CA ASP A 336 31.91 -9.68 -11.66
C ASP A 336 31.63 -11.04 -11.01
N ALA A 337 31.33 -11.08 -9.71
CA ALA A 337 30.93 -12.29 -9.03
C ALA A 337 29.62 -12.86 -9.61
N ALA A 338 28.67 -11.98 -10.00
CA ALA A 338 27.43 -12.39 -10.65
C ALA A 338 27.66 -12.97 -12.05
N LYS A 339 28.55 -12.35 -12.85
CA LYS A 339 28.94 -12.85 -14.18
C LYS A 339 29.59 -14.23 -14.07
N ALA A 340 30.53 -14.40 -13.13
CA ALA A 340 31.16 -15.69 -12.87
C ALA A 340 30.15 -16.76 -12.41
N ALA A 341 29.18 -16.39 -11.57
CA ALA A 341 28.11 -17.29 -11.15
C ALA A 341 27.18 -17.64 -12.30
N ARG A 342 26.89 -16.70 -13.21
CA ARG A 342 26.09 -16.92 -14.43
C ARG A 342 26.75 -17.92 -15.37
N THR A 343 28.06 -17.82 -15.60
CA THR A 343 28.81 -18.79 -16.42
C THR A 343 28.71 -20.20 -15.85
N ARG A 344 28.81 -20.35 -14.51
CA ARG A 344 28.63 -21.66 -13.85
C ARG A 344 27.19 -22.16 -14.00
N LEU A 345 26.21 -21.28 -13.87
CA LEU A 345 24.80 -21.61 -14.05
C LEU A 345 24.52 -22.11 -15.46
N GLU A 346 25.09 -21.47 -16.48
CA GLU A 346 24.99 -21.91 -17.87
C GLU A 346 25.47 -23.35 -18.06
N GLY A 347 26.61 -23.70 -17.47
CA GLY A 347 27.13 -25.07 -17.47
C GLY A 347 26.14 -26.07 -16.84
N TRP A 348 25.45 -25.68 -15.75
CA TRP A 348 24.44 -26.53 -15.11
C TRP A 348 23.17 -26.66 -15.95
N VAL A 349 22.74 -25.58 -16.61
CA VAL A 349 21.58 -25.63 -17.53
C VAL A 349 21.87 -26.58 -18.69
N ASN A 350 23.05 -26.46 -19.30
CA ASN A 350 23.46 -27.34 -20.40
C ASN A 350 23.57 -28.81 -19.95
N ALA A 351 24.07 -29.06 -18.75
CA ALA A 351 24.16 -30.42 -18.20
C ALA A 351 22.80 -31.01 -17.78
N SER A 352 21.81 -30.17 -17.46
CA SER A 352 20.48 -30.64 -17.10
C SER A 352 19.64 -31.12 -18.30
N ASP A 353 19.93 -30.59 -19.48
CA ASP A 353 19.33 -30.89 -20.78
C ASP A 353 17.79 -31.03 -20.74
N THR A 354 17.11 -30.12 -20.05
CA THR A 354 15.66 -30.14 -19.95
C THR A 354 15.04 -28.84 -20.49
N ASP A 355 13.88 -28.94 -21.13
CA ASP A 355 13.12 -27.81 -21.68
C ASP A 355 12.80 -26.75 -20.61
N GLU A 356 12.52 -27.19 -19.39
CA GLU A 356 12.14 -26.32 -18.29
C GLU A 356 13.30 -25.43 -17.85
N THR A 357 14.53 -25.99 -17.76
CA THR A 357 15.72 -25.23 -17.38
C THR A 357 16.20 -24.32 -18.50
N THR A 358 16.09 -24.77 -19.74
CA THR A 358 16.39 -23.94 -20.93
C THR A 358 15.49 -22.70 -20.99
N LYS A 359 14.18 -22.87 -20.81
CA LYS A 359 13.22 -21.74 -20.75
C LYS A 359 13.51 -20.75 -19.62
N LEU A 360 13.96 -21.24 -18.45
CA LEU A 360 14.37 -20.40 -17.34
C LEU A 360 15.64 -19.60 -17.71
N TRP A 361 16.61 -20.25 -18.35
CA TRP A 361 17.84 -19.64 -18.82
C TRP A 361 17.60 -18.56 -19.87
N ASP A 362 16.75 -18.83 -20.85
CA ASP A 362 16.35 -17.86 -21.87
C ASP A 362 15.70 -16.61 -21.24
N THR A 363 14.84 -16.83 -20.25
CA THR A 363 14.23 -15.72 -19.49
C THR A 363 15.29 -14.91 -18.75
N LEU A 364 16.23 -15.57 -18.08
CA LEU A 364 17.33 -14.87 -17.38
C LEU A 364 18.17 -14.05 -18.38
N ASN A 365 18.47 -14.61 -19.54
CA ASN A 365 19.26 -13.93 -20.59
C ASN A 365 18.52 -12.71 -21.14
N ALA A 366 17.22 -12.82 -21.40
CA ALA A 366 16.40 -11.71 -21.88
C ALA A 366 16.31 -10.55 -20.86
N TRP A 367 16.43 -10.86 -19.57
CA TRP A 367 16.39 -9.90 -18.47
C TRP A 367 17.76 -9.59 -17.87
N TRP A 368 18.85 -10.13 -18.44
CA TRP A 368 20.19 -9.95 -17.88
C TRP A 368 20.61 -8.49 -17.66
N PRO A 369 20.36 -7.55 -18.58
CA PRO A 369 20.67 -6.14 -18.34
C PRO A 369 19.97 -5.57 -17.10
N ALA A 370 18.73 -6.00 -16.81
CA ALA A 370 18.00 -5.57 -15.64
C ALA A 370 18.49 -6.26 -14.35
N VAL A 371 18.99 -7.49 -14.45
CA VAL A 371 19.69 -8.18 -13.36
C VAL A 371 20.98 -7.48 -12.99
N GLU A 372 21.77 -7.02 -13.97
CA GLU A 372 22.99 -6.23 -13.73
C GLU A 372 22.68 -4.93 -12.97
N VAL A 373 21.60 -4.25 -13.36
CA VAL A 373 21.12 -3.06 -12.63
C VAL A 373 20.70 -3.41 -11.21
N PHE A 374 19.97 -4.50 -11.00
CA PHE A 374 19.63 -4.97 -9.65
C PHE A 374 20.89 -5.23 -8.80
N ILE A 375 21.88 -5.94 -9.34
CA ILE A 375 23.10 -6.28 -8.60
C ILE A 375 23.89 -5.04 -8.21
N THR A 376 23.94 -4.04 -9.08
CA THR A 376 24.71 -2.81 -8.83
C THR A 376 23.96 -1.78 -7.99
N SER A 377 22.63 -1.67 -8.13
CA SER A 377 21.83 -0.65 -7.43
C SER A 377 21.16 -1.17 -6.16
N ARG A 378 20.90 -2.48 -6.08
CA ARG A 378 20.08 -3.13 -5.05
C ARG A 378 18.66 -2.59 -4.94
N VAL A 379 18.17 -1.92 -5.97
CA VAL A 379 16.78 -1.43 -6.03
C VAL A 379 15.86 -2.59 -6.37
N THR A 380 14.87 -2.84 -5.51
CA THR A 380 13.88 -3.92 -5.65
C THR A 380 12.47 -3.39 -5.59
N ASN A 381 11.50 -4.23 -5.95
CA ASN A 381 10.07 -3.90 -5.93
C ASN A 381 9.40 -4.18 -4.57
N ALA A 382 10.15 -4.59 -3.54
CA ALA A 382 9.62 -5.03 -2.25
C ALA A 382 8.68 -4.00 -1.57
N ARG A 383 8.97 -2.68 -1.68
CA ARG A 383 8.10 -1.63 -1.14
C ARG A 383 6.81 -1.47 -1.93
N THR A 384 6.84 -1.73 -3.23
CA THR A 384 5.65 -1.73 -4.08
C THR A 384 4.75 -2.93 -3.75
N GLU A 385 5.34 -4.11 -3.54
CA GLU A 385 4.60 -5.29 -3.06
C GLU A 385 3.99 -5.05 -1.68
N ALA A 386 4.72 -4.39 -0.76
CA ALA A 386 4.20 -4.00 0.55
C ALA A 386 3.01 -3.03 0.41
N ALA A 387 3.10 -2.02 -0.46
CA ALA A 387 2.01 -1.10 -0.76
C ALA A 387 0.79 -1.83 -1.33
N ASN A 388 0.98 -2.73 -2.29
CA ASN A 388 -0.08 -3.57 -2.85
C ASN A 388 -0.74 -4.47 -1.79
N THR A 389 0.05 -4.98 -0.84
CA THR A 389 -0.45 -5.77 0.29
C THR A 389 -1.28 -4.91 1.24
N ALA A 390 -0.84 -3.67 1.55
CA ALA A 390 -1.58 -2.71 2.35
C ALA A 390 -2.91 -2.32 1.69
N ILE A 391 -2.92 -2.03 0.39
CA ILE A 391 -4.13 -1.75 -0.40
C ILE A 391 -5.12 -2.93 -0.32
N LYS A 392 -4.64 -4.16 -0.50
CA LYS A 392 -5.47 -5.37 -0.37
C LYS A 392 -6.00 -5.56 1.05
N HIS A 393 -5.21 -5.21 2.07
CA HIS A 393 -5.62 -5.27 3.47
C HIS A 393 -6.72 -4.24 3.76
N ILE A 394 -6.52 -2.97 3.41
CA ILE A 394 -7.53 -1.90 3.53
C ILE A 394 -8.85 -2.34 2.90
N LYS A 395 -8.80 -2.92 1.70
CA LYS A 395 -9.98 -3.43 1.02
C LYS A 395 -10.68 -4.56 1.78
N ARG A 396 -9.94 -5.50 2.37
CA ARG A 396 -10.52 -6.62 3.15
C ARG A 396 -11.18 -6.14 4.44
N THR A 397 -10.55 -5.20 5.12
CA THR A 397 -11.04 -4.64 6.40
C THR A 397 -12.10 -3.56 6.20
N GLY A 398 -12.06 -2.86 5.07
CA GLY A 398 -12.93 -1.73 4.75
C GLY A 398 -14.39 -2.05 4.45
N ARG A 399 -14.85 -3.29 4.62
CA ARG A 399 -16.22 -3.82 4.46
C ARG A 399 -17.20 -2.80 3.86
N GLY A 400 -17.56 -2.94 2.58
CA GLY A 400 -18.55 -2.07 1.92
C GLY A 400 -18.00 -1.11 0.87
N TYR A 401 -16.70 -1.07 0.61
CA TYR A 401 -16.18 -0.45 -0.62
C TYR A 401 -16.65 -1.25 -1.84
N ARG A 402 -17.50 -0.64 -2.64
CA ARG A 402 -18.02 -1.20 -3.90
C ARG A 402 -17.25 -0.66 -5.09
#